data_1988dd90a35030cd255d0b0cf78e1835
#
_entry.id   1988dd90a35030cd255d0b0cf78e1835
#
_cell.length_a   1.000
_cell.length_b   1.000
_cell.length_c   1.000
_cell.angle_alpha   90.00
_cell.angle_beta   90.00
_cell.angle_gamma   90.00
#
_symmetry.space_group_name_H-M   'P 1'
#
loop_
_entity.id
_entity.type
_entity.pdbx_description
1 polymer ?
#
loop_
_entity_poly.entity_id
_entity_poly.type
_entity_poly.pdbx_seq_one_letter_code
_entity_poly.pdbx_strand_id
1 'polypeptide(L)'
;MRDLYSSDQKTRLMLFGDLLEDPLATAERMALEAALRDANGDVHAALETLSPEAAMKARGLLEQGLKLSFELDRLKQRGISVLFPEGTPMGRIGGFFSHEPALLFAVGNRGLLGDGDARVALSLASFREAGCCGILIADRALGSLMRDDQIAAGLREARALLVSDVLRTCANVRPSLRGAGAQGSSFQARNVFVSGSRSQTLIPKAVQDSLEAIKSQGIGVLIGDSNRGVDREVIDFLRVPLYENVTLFTITSSPRVKAEAEWRVRAIEADSSLKPKQRQTVKDRVMADEADWGMALFDPIQKNRYGSLQVSSGSLRNVVQMLLQSKPVKFFYLYEGEVRSSNLRSCADLESLIEGYRSERLTEQERESVLSARGVPSDADASLVRFQRIMTKYRSLIRCEERILGRGDRGAASVESAQMALQIA
;
A
#
# COMPACT_ATOMS: atom_id res chain seq x y z
N MET A 1 0.42 -7.26 -11.88
CA MET A 1 -0.91 -7.74 -11.39
C MET A 1 -1.97 -6.91 -12.06
N ARG A 2 -2.96 -7.52 -12.72
CA ARG A 2 -4.07 -6.77 -13.30
C ARG A 2 -4.73 -5.97 -12.19
N ASP A 3 -4.99 -4.69 -12.40
CA ASP A 3 -5.80 -3.88 -11.49
C ASP A 3 -7.08 -4.65 -11.18
N LEU A 4 -7.33 -4.90 -9.89
CA LEU A 4 -8.52 -5.62 -9.43
C LEU A 4 -9.82 -4.92 -9.84
N TYR A 5 -9.72 -3.62 -10.09
CA TYR A 5 -10.85 -2.76 -10.44
C TYR A 5 -10.49 -1.91 -11.66
N SER A 6 -11.44 -1.77 -12.60
CA SER A 6 -11.31 -0.84 -13.73
C SER A 6 -11.28 0.61 -13.25
N SER A 7 -10.91 1.54 -14.14
CA SER A 7 -10.96 2.97 -13.83
C SER A 7 -12.37 3.42 -13.42
N ASP A 8 -13.39 2.93 -14.12
CA ASP A 8 -14.78 3.21 -13.83
C ASP A 8 -15.21 2.67 -12.46
N GLN A 9 -14.84 1.43 -12.14
CA GLN A 9 -15.09 0.85 -10.82
C GLN A 9 -14.41 1.61 -9.68
N LYS A 10 -13.20 2.12 -9.89
CA LYS A 10 -12.50 2.97 -8.91
C LYS A 10 -13.22 4.30 -8.72
N THR A 11 -13.68 4.91 -9.82
CA THR A 11 -14.49 6.13 -9.79
C THR A 11 -15.76 5.94 -8.97
N ARG A 12 -16.50 4.86 -9.22
CA ARG A 12 -17.72 4.52 -8.43
C ARG A 12 -17.39 4.29 -6.95
N LEU A 13 -16.29 3.63 -6.64
CA LEU A 13 -15.85 3.43 -5.25
C LEU A 13 -15.54 4.74 -4.54
N MET A 14 -14.92 5.70 -5.22
CA MET A 14 -14.62 7.01 -4.65
C MET A 14 -15.90 7.82 -4.39
N LEU A 15 -16.83 7.78 -5.30
CA LEU A 15 -18.04 8.60 -5.25
C LEU A 15 -19.15 7.99 -4.37
N PHE A 16 -19.30 6.66 -4.37
CA PHE A 16 -20.45 5.98 -3.74
C PHE A 16 -20.06 5.03 -2.60
N GLY A 17 -18.77 4.71 -2.43
CA GLY A 17 -18.34 3.66 -1.53
C GLY A 17 -18.29 4.01 -0.05
N ASP A 18 -18.50 5.27 0.36
CA ASP A 18 -18.31 5.73 1.75
C ASP A 18 -16.93 5.36 2.33
N LEU A 19 -15.92 5.17 1.48
CA LEU A 19 -14.60 4.71 1.87
C LEU A 19 -13.65 5.86 2.22
N LEU A 20 -13.99 7.06 1.76
CA LEU A 20 -13.15 8.24 1.85
C LEU A 20 -13.70 9.21 2.90
N GLU A 21 -12.87 10.18 3.29
CA GLU A 21 -13.31 11.25 4.19
C GLU A 21 -14.26 12.19 3.48
N ASP A 22 -15.22 12.70 4.23
CA ASP A 22 -16.25 13.60 3.75
C ASP A 22 -17.02 13.06 2.52
N PRO A 23 -17.67 11.89 2.65
CA PRO A 23 -18.41 11.30 1.55
C PRO A 23 -19.62 12.16 1.19
N LEU A 24 -20.11 12.00 -0.05
CA LEU A 24 -21.33 12.65 -0.50
C LEU A 24 -22.51 12.30 0.41
N ALA A 25 -23.31 13.29 0.77
CA ALA A 25 -24.56 13.07 1.47
C ALA A 25 -25.54 12.29 0.58
N THR A 26 -26.54 11.62 1.17
CA THR A 26 -27.51 10.80 0.41
C THR A 26 -28.17 11.58 -0.73
N ALA A 27 -28.58 12.84 -0.49
CA ALA A 27 -29.18 13.67 -1.53
C ALA A 27 -28.18 14.02 -2.65
N GLU A 28 -26.92 14.29 -2.31
CA GLU A 28 -25.86 14.56 -3.29
C GLU A 28 -25.55 13.34 -4.15
N ARG A 29 -25.55 12.13 -3.54
CA ARG A 29 -25.39 10.86 -4.27
C ARG A 29 -26.53 10.62 -5.24
N MET A 30 -27.77 10.77 -4.78
CA MET A 30 -28.93 10.61 -5.65
C MET A 30 -28.90 11.58 -6.84
N ALA A 31 -28.49 12.83 -6.61
CA ALA A 31 -28.32 13.82 -7.67
C ALA A 31 -27.21 13.41 -8.64
N LEU A 32 -26.08 12.92 -8.14
CA LEU A 32 -24.96 12.45 -8.97
C LEU A 32 -25.34 11.19 -9.76
N GLU A 33 -26.05 10.24 -9.17
CA GLU A 33 -26.54 9.05 -9.88
C GLU A 33 -27.51 9.41 -11.01
N ALA A 34 -28.40 10.37 -10.80
CA ALA A 34 -29.27 10.89 -11.85
C ALA A 34 -28.45 11.55 -12.96
N ALA A 35 -27.54 12.44 -12.60
CA ALA A 35 -26.65 13.14 -13.53
C ALA A 35 -25.79 12.16 -14.35
N LEU A 36 -25.25 11.10 -13.74
CA LEU A 36 -24.49 10.07 -14.44
C LEU A 36 -25.32 9.27 -15.43
N ARG A 37 -26.57 8.97 -15.10
CA ARG A 37 -27.50 8.33 -16.04
C ARG A 37 -27.79 9.22 -17.25
N ASP A 38 -28.05 10.50 -17.00
CA ASP A 38 -28.35 11.48 -18.07
C ASP A 38 -27.12 11.74 -18.96
N ALA A 39 -25.91 11.68 -18.38
CA ALA A 39 -24.64 11.82 -19.06
C ALA A 39 -24.09 10.50 -19.64
N ASN A 40 -24.88 9.42 -19.71
CA ASN A 40 -24.43 8.09 -20.17
C ASN A 40 -23.12 7.59 -19.49
N GLY A 41 -22.95 7.91 -18.21
CA GLY A 41 -21.78 7.50 -17.42
C GLY A 41 -20.59 8.43 -17.51
N ASP A 42 -20.66 9.53 -18.29
CA ASP A 42 -19.60 10.54 -18.32
C ASP A 42 -19.58 11.35 -17.02
N VAL A 43 -18.57 11.09 -16.20
CA VAL A 43 -18.41 11.72 -14.88
C VAL A 43 -18.19 13.23 -15.00
N HIS A 44 -17.44 13.69 -16.03
CA HIS A 44 -17.20 15.13 -16.22
C HIS A 44 -18.49 15.87 -16.54
N ALA A 45 -19.25 15.36 -17.51
CA ALA A 45 -20.53 15.93 -17.87
C ALA A 45 -21.53 15.90 -16.70
N ALA A 46 -21.57 14.81 -15.93
CA ALA A 46 -22.39 14.70 -14.76
C ALA A 46 -22.05 15.74 -13.67
N LEU A 47 -20.77 15.97 -13.42
CA LEU A 47 -20.32 16.95 -12.42
C LEU A 47 -20.67 18.40 -12.81
N GLU A 48 -20.81 18.72 -14.10
CA GLU A 48 -21.24 20.05 -14.55
C GLU A 48 -22.71 20.34 -14.28
N THR A 49 -23.54 19.31 -14.09
CA THR A 49 -24.98 19.45 -13.83
C THR A 49 -25.30 19.52 -12.33
N LEU A 50 -24.35 19.21 -11.46
CA LEU A 50 -24.53 19.27 -10.01
C LEU A 50 -24.46 20.70 -9.46
N SER A 51 -24.95 20.87 -8.23
CA SER A 51 -24.67 22.10 -7.50
C SER A 51 -23.17 22.31 -7.34
N PRO A 52 -22.67 23.58 -7.34
CA PRO A 52 -21.24 23.88 -7.23
C PRO A 52 -20.58 23.20 -6.00
N GLU A 53 -21.29 23.13 -4.89
CA GLU A 53 -20.83 22.50 -3.66
C GLU A 53 -20.67 20.97 -3.81
N ALA A 54 -21.69 20.28 -4.34
CA ALA A 54 -21.65 18.84 -4.59
C ALA A 54 -20.59 18.49 -5.65
N ALA A 55 -20.44 19.28 -6.70
CA ALA A 55 -19.43 19.10 -7.74
C ALA A 55 -18.01 19.26 -7.17
N MET A 56 -17.77 20.27 -6.33
CA MET A 56 -16.48 20.48 -5.68
C MET A 56 -16.12 19.31 -4.76
N LYS A 57 -17.06 18.84 -3.97
CA LYS A 57 -16.92 17.69 -3.07
C LYS A 57 -16.63 16.40 -3.84
N ALA A 58 -17.37 16.13 -4.91
CA ALA A 58 -17.15 14.97 -5.76
C ALA A 58 -15.77 15.00 -6.44
N ARG A 59 -15.31 16.16 -6.93
CA ARG A 59 -13.95 16.33 -7.47
C ARG A 59 -12.90 16.05 -6.40
N GLY A 60 -13.06 16.56 -5.18
CA GLY A 60 -12.17 16.28 -4.05
C GLY A 60 -12.10 14.79 -3.69
N LEU A 61 -13.19 14.04 -3.84
CA LEU A 61 -13.18 12.59 -3.67
C LEU A 61 -12.41 11.88 -4.78
N LEU A 62 -12.55 12.31 -6.04
CA LEU A 62 -11.85 11.74 -7.19
C LEU A 62 -10.33 11.92 -7.13
N GLU A 63 -9.85 12.94 -6.43
CA GLU A 63 -8.42 13.16 -6.20
C GLU A 63 -7.82 12.21 -5.14
N GLN A 64 -8.64 11.49 -4.37
CA GLN A 64 -8.20 10.62 -3.27
C GLN A 64 -7.88 9.17 -3.71
N GLY A 65 -7.46 8.94 -4.94
CA GLY A 65 -7.20 7.60 -5.46
C GLY A 65 -6.18 6.77 -4.65
N LEU A 66 -5.18 7.42 -4.06
CA LEU A 66 -4.24 6.75 -3.16
C LEU A 66 -4.93 6.25 -1.88
N LYS A 67 -5.78 7.09 -1.28
CA LYS A 67 -6.52 6.75 -0.07
C LYS A 67 -7.52 5.62 -0.35
N LEU A 68 -8.17 5.64 -1.50
CA LEU A 68 -9.03 4.54 -1.94
C LEU A 68 -8.26 3.21 -1.96
N SER A 69 -7.05 3.19 -2.49
CA SER A 69 -6.23 1.97 -2.53
C SER A 69 -5.99 1.38 -1.13
N PHE A 70 -5.75 2.22 -0.14
CA PHE A 70 -5.59 1.77 1.25
C PHE A 70 -6.90 1.23 1.84
N GLU A 71 -8.02 1.90 1.58
CA GLU A 71 -9.31 1.43 2.08
C GLU A 71 -9.68 0.09 1.44
N LEU A 72 -9.42 -0.11 0.16
CA LEU A 72 -9.63 -1.39 -0.51
C LEU A 72 -8.76 -2.51 0.08
N ASP A 73 -7.51 -2.23 0.41
CA ASP A 73 -6.64 -3.21 1.08
C ASP A 73 -7.16 -3.53 2.50
N ARG A 74 -7.67 -2.54 3.23
CA ARG A 74 -8.34 -2.77 4.54
C ARG A 74 -9.58 -3.64 4.41
N LEU A 75 -10.41 -3.40 3.41
CA LEU A 75 -11.57 -4.24 3.13
C LEU A 75 -11.15 -5.69 2.88
N LYS A 76 -10.16 -5.87 2.02
CA LYS A 76 -9.62 -7.20 1.70
C LYS A 76 -9.06 -7.92 2.93
N GLN A 77 -8.30 -7.23 3.78
CA GLN A 77 -7.77 -7.80 5.03
C GLN A 77 -8.87 -8.25 6.00
N ARG A 78 -10.04 -7.63 5.92
CA ARG A 78 -11.24 -7.99 6.71
C ARG A 78 -12.14 -9.01 6.00
N GLY A 79 -11.74 -9.51 4.84
CA GLY A 79 -12.55 -10.43 4.04
C GLY A 79 -13.76 -9.76 3.39
N ILE A 80 -13.78 -8.41 3.32
CA ILE A 80 -14.87 -7.66 2.70
C ILE A 80 -14.57 -7.54 1.20
N SER A 81 -15.49 -7.98 0.38
CA SER A 81 -15.46 -7.85 -1.08
C SER A 81 -16.39 -6.74 -1.53
N VAL A 82 -15.99 -6.02 -2.59
CA VAL A 82 -16.87 -5.11 -3.31
C VAL A 82 -17.47 -5.85 -4.49
N LEU A 83 -18.79 -5.71 -4.65
CA LEU A 83 -19.56 -6.27 -5.74
C LEU A 83 -20.10 -5.13 -6.60
N PHE A 84 -19.92 -5.24 -7.91
CA PHE A 84 -20.49 -4.32 -8.89
C PHE A 84 -21.59 -5.02 -9.67
N PRO A 85 -22.67 -4.30 -10.06
CA PRO A 85 -23.78 -4.92 -10.77
C PRO A 85 -23.33 -5.69 -12.02
N GLU A 86 -22.39 -5.15 -12.78
CA GLU A 86 -21.94 -5.69 -14.08
C GLU A 86 -21.19 -7.02 -13.99
N GLY A 87 -20.67 -7.38 -12.85
CA GLY A 87 -19.84 -8.60 -12.67
C GLY A 87 -20.40 -9.58 -11.65
N THR A 88 -21.59 -9.32 -11.14
CA THR A 88 -22.19 -10.10 -10.05
C THR A 88 -23.50 -10.70 -10.53
N PRO A 89 -23.83 -11.97 -10.18
CA PRO A 89 -25.14 -12.53 -10.44
C PRO A 89 -26.21 -11.82 -9.58
N MET A 90 -26.49 -10.55 -9.91
CA MET A 90 -27.42 -9.68 -9.17
C MET A 90 -28.86 -10.13 -9.27
N GLY A 91 -29.23 -11.00 -10.23
CA GLY A 91 -30.60 -11.44 -10.43
C GLY A 91 -31.30 -12.00 -9.19
N ARG A 92 -30.54 -12.50 -8.22
CA ARG A 92 -31.09 -13.02 -6.95
C ARG A 92 -31.16 -12.00 -5.83
N ILE A 93 -30.35 -10.96 -5.85
CA ILE A 93 -30.27 -9.97 -4.77
C ILE A 93 -30.70 -8.57 -5.21
N GLY A 94 -30.65 -8.26 -6.50
CA GLY A 94 -30.99 -6.94 -7.03
C GLY A 94 -32.41 -6.48 -6.76
N GLY A 95 -33.38 -7.38 -6.85
CA GLY A 95 -34.80 -7.08 -6.59
C GLY A 95 -35.15 -6.79 -5.12
N PHE A 96 -34.18 -6.91 -4.20
CA PHE A 96 -34.41 -6.62 -2.78
C PHE A 96 -33.97 -5.19 -2.37
N PHE A 97 -33.32 -4.46 -3.28
CA PHE A 97 -32.98 -3.05 -3.07
C PHE A 97 -34.05 -2.17 -3.72
N SER A 98 -34.43 -1.09 -3.05
CA SER A 98 -35.45 -0.14 -3.55
C SER A 98 -35.01 0.58 -4.85
N HIS A 99 -33.72 0.59 -5.13
CA HIS A 99 -33.10 1.10 -6.35
C HIS A 99 -31.82 0.27 -6.62
N GLU A 100 -31.40 0.20 -7.85
CA GLU A 100 -30.19 -0.53 -8.22
C GLU A 100 -28.96 0.15 -7.58
N PRO A 101 -28.26 -0.50 -6.64
CA PRO A 101 -27.14 0.11 -5.97
C PRO A 101 -25.95 0.21 -6.93
N ALA A 102 -25.21 1.32 -6.90
CA ALA A 102 -24.02 1.52 -7.70
C ALA A 102 -22.91 0.50 -7.37
N LEU A 103 -22.86 0.02 -6.11
CA LEU A 103 -21.99 -1.03 -5.62
C LEU A 103 -22.55 -1.62 -4.31
N LEU A 104 -22.08 -2.82 -3.97
CA LEU A 104 -22.41 -3.51 -2.72
C LEU A 104 -21.16 -4.00 -2.02
N PHE A 105 -21.24 -4.15 -0.71
CA PHE A 105 -20.19 -4.78 0.11
C PHE A 105 -20.67 -6.16 0.57
N ALA A 106 -19.77 -7.15 0.50
CA ALA A 106 -20.09 -8.51 0.87
C ALA A 106 -19.00 -9.15 1.73
N VAL A 107 -19.40 -9.95 2.73
CA VAL A 107 -18.50 -10.74 3.58
C VAL A 107 -19.01 -12.17 3.63
N GLY A 108 -18.09 -13.13 3.43
CA GLY A 108 -18.36 -14.56 3.52
C GLY A 108 -18.30 -15.29 2.20
N ASN A 109 -19.07 -16.37 2.08
CA ASN A 109 -19.02 -17.27 0.94
C ASN A 109 -19.78 -16.69 -0.28
N ARG A 110 -19.04 -16.11 -1.20
CA ARG A 110 -19.57 -15.55 -2.46
C ARG A 110 -20.18 -16.61 -3.40
N GLY A 111 -19.81 -17.87 -3.25
CA GLY A 111 -20.39 -18.97 -4.02
C GLY A 111 -21.90 -19.06 -3.87
N LEU A 112 -22.44 -18.61 -2.72
CA LEU A 112 -23.87 -18.56 -2.46
C LEU A 112 -24.66 -17.65 -3.41
N LEU A 113 -24.03 -16.69 -4.05
CA LEU A 113 -24.68 -15.83 -5.07
C LEU A 113 -25.06 -16.62 -6.33
N GLY A 114 -24.26 -17.64 -6.67
CA GLY A 114 -24.54 -18.55 -7.79
C GLY A 114 -25.31 -19.81 -7.40
N ASP A 115 -25.50 -20.04 -6.10
CA ASP A 115 -26.20 -21.23 -5.61
C ASP A 115 -27.72 -21.00 -5.62
N GLY A 116 -28.42 -21.74 -6.50
CA GLY A 116 -29.88 -21.69 -6.68
C GLY A 116 -30.68 -21.96 -5.41
N ASP A 117 -30.13 -22.76 -4.51
CA ASP A 117 -30.81 -23.21 -3.28
C ASP A 117 -30.48 -22.38 -2.04
N ALA A 118 -29.52 -21.44 -2.15
CA ALA A 118 -29.16 -20.58 -1.04
C ALA A 118 -30.33 -19.71 -0.60
N ARG A 119 -30.68 -19.78 0.68
CA ARG A 119 -31.75 -18.94 1.27
C ARG A 119 -31.34 -17.49 1.32
N VAL A 120 -32.27 -16.59 0.97
CA VAL A 120 -32.08 -15.15 1.09
C VAL A 120 -32.91 -14.64 2.26
N ALA A 121 -32.29 -14.00 3.22
CA ALA A 121 -32.92 -13.38 4.36
C ALA A 121 -32.81 -11.86 4.26
N LEU A 122 -33.91 -11.14 4.52
CA LEU A 122 -33.98 -9.67 4.50
C LEU A 122 -33.98 -9.08 5.91
N SER A 123 -33.97 -9.94 6.93
CA SER A 123 -33.87 -9.51 8.31
C SER A 123 -32.90 -10.36 9.10
N LEU A 124 -32.26 -9.74 10.08
CA LEU A 124 -31.33 -10.43 11.00
C LEU A 124 -32.04 -11.56 11.78
N ALA A 125 -33.34 -11.37 12.13
CA ALA A 125 -34.11 -12.38 12.84
C ALA A 125 -34.28 -13.63 11.98
N SER A 126 -34.78 -13.50 10.75
CA SER A 126 -34.95 -14.62 9.81
C SER A 126 -33.64 -15.32 9.48
N PHE A 127 -32.53 -14.57 9.41
CA PHE A 127 -31.22 -15.13 9.17
C PHE A 127 -30.72 -15.98 10.37
N ARG A 128 -30.96 -15.52 11.59
CA ARG A 128 -30.63 -16.28 12.82
C ARG A 128 -31.52 -17.52 12.96
N GLU A 129 -32.81 -17.43 12.67
CA GLU A 129 -33.72 -18.58 12.64
C GLU A 129 -33.24 -19.66 11.66
N ALA A 130 -32.65 -19.28 10.55
CA ALA A 130 -32.01 -20.18 9.59
C ALA A 130 -30.61 -20.68 10.04
N GLY A 131 -30.23 -20.47 11.29
CA GLY A 131 -28.92 -20.90 11.80
C GLY A 131 -27.74 -20.15 11.18
N CYS A 132 -27.92 -18.92 10.75
CA CYS A 132 -26.95 -18.10 10.03
C CYS A 132 -26.42 -18.78 8.75
N CYS A 133 -27.31 -19.43 8.00
CA CYS A 133 -27.00 -20.08 6.72
C CYS A 133 -27.70 -19.36 5.58
N GLY A 134 -26.95 -19.10 4.49
CA GLY A 134 -27.48 -18.43 3.29
C GLY A 134 -27.01 -16.99 3.13
N ILE A 135 -27.80 -16.19 2.42
CA ILE A 135 -27.49 -14.79 2.10
C ILE A 135 -28.33 -13.88 2.99
N LEU A 136 -27.69 -13.02 3.77
CA LEU A 136 -28.36 -11.92 4.47
C LEU A 136 -28.15 -10.63 3.67
N ILE A 137 -29.26 -10.04 3.21
CA ILE A 137 -29.27 -8.69 2.64
C ILE A 137 -29.73 -7.75 3.75
N ALA A 138 -28.85 -6.83 4.13
CA ALA A 138 -29.08 -5.98 5.29
C ALA A 138 -29.07 -4.50 4.92
N ASP A 139 -30.01 -3.78 5.45
CA ASP A 139 -30.11 -2.33 5.49
C ASP A 139 -29.19 -1.69 6.55
N ARG A 140 -28.45 -2.52 7.26
CA ARG A 140 -27.54 -2.11 8.34
C ARG A 140 -26.09 -2.18 7.89
N ALA A 141 -25.28 -1.32 8.49
CA ALA A 141 -23.84 -1.30 8.25
C ALA A 141 -23.20 -2.67 8.47
N LEU A 142 -22.52 -3.17 7.46
CA LEU A 142 -21.88 -4.48 7.43
C LEU A 142 -20.96 -4.71 8.64
N GLY A 143 -20.21 -3.68 9.05
CA GLY A 143 -19.33 -3.75 10.20
C GLY A 143 -20.03 -3.95 11.56
N SER A 144 -21.31 -3.63 11.67
CA SER A 144 -22.09 -3.92 12.89
C SER A 144 -22.52 -5.38 12.94
N LEU A 145 -22.84 -5.96 11.78
CA LEU A 145 -23.25 -7.36 11.66
C LEU A 145 -22.08 -8.31 11.93
N MET A 146 -20.89 -7.97 11.50
CA MET A 146 -19.67 -8.78 11.72
C MET A 146 -19.26 -8.92 13.19
N ARG A 147 -19.83 -8.12 14.09
CA ARG A 147 -19.60 -8.21 15.55
C ARG A 147 -20.49 -9.19 16.26
N ASP A 148 -21.48 -9.73 15.58
CA ASP A 148 -22.38 -10.74 16.14
C ASP A 148 -21.71 -12.11 16.12
N ASP A 149 -21.59 -12.75 17.27
CA ASP A 149 -20.84 -14.02 17.42
C ASP A 149 -21.46 -15.16 16.59
N GLN A 150 -22.78 -15.22 16.48
CA GLN A 150 -23.47 -16.25 15.68
C GLN A 150 -23.23 -16.05 14.19
N ILE A 151 -23.29 -14.80 13.73
CA ILE A 151 -22.96 -14.44 12.34
C ILE A 151 -21.49 -14.74 12.07
N ALA A 152 -20.58 -14.36 12.97
CA ALA A 152 -19.17 -14.66 12.85
C ALA A 152 -18.87 -16.16 12.77
N ALA A 153 -19.63 -16.99 13.47
CA ALA A 153 -19.55 -18.44 13.35
C ALA A 153 -19.98 -18.91 11.95
N GLY A 154 -21.15 -18.47 11.44
CA GLY A 154 -21.62 -18.81 10.09
C GLY A 154 -20.66 -18.37 8.99
N LEU A 155 -20.03 -17.21 9.15
CA LEU A 155 -18.98 -16.72 8.23
C LEU A 155 -17.73 -17.60 8.25
N ARG A 156 -17.25 -17.99 9.42
CA ARG A 156 -16.08 -18.89 9.56
C ARG A 156 -16.30 -20.27 8.94
N GLU A 157 -17.53 -20.77 9.04
CA GLU A 157 -17.93 -22.07 8.46
C GLU A 157 -18.31 -21.99 6.98
N ALA A 158 -18.11 -20.83 6.35
CA ALA A 158 -18.46 -20.58 4.95
C ALA A 158 -19.94 -20.87 4.58
N ARG A 159 -20.85 -20.83 5.56
CA ARG A 159 -22.30 -21.06 5.39
C ARG A 159 -23.07 -19.78 5.14
N ALA A 160 -22.45 -18.61 5.34
CA ALA A 160 -23.06 -17.31 5.30
C ALA A 160 -22.42 -16.39 4.27
N LEU A 161 -23.24 -15.53 3.66
CA LEU A 161 -22.84 -14.35 2.92
C LEU A 161 -23.65 -13.16 3.43
N LEU A 162 -22.99 -12.13 3.89
CA LEU A 162 -23.61 -10.86 4.26
C LEU A 162 -23.43 -9.88 3.12
N VAL A 163 -24.50 -9.20 2.70
CA VAL A 163 -24.49 -8.19 1.65
C VAL A 163 -25.17 -6.91 2.15
N SER A 164 -24.55 -5.77 1.94
CA SER A 164 -25.10 -4.46 2.29
C SER A 164 -24.60 -3.38 1.34
N ASP A 165 -25.42 -2.39 1.06
CA ASP A 165 -25.06 -1.15 0.38
C ASP A 165 -24.42 -0.12 1.33
N VAL A 166 -24.52 -0.37 2.65
CA VAL A 166 -23.99 0.50 3.70
C VAL A 166 -22.78 -0.13 4.36
N LEU A 167 -21.60 0.43 4.11
CA LEU A 167 -20.37 -0.01 4.79
C LEU A 167 -20.19 0.65 6.16
N ARG A 168 -20.82 1.82 6.42
CA ARG A 168 -20.64 2.68 7.59
C ARG A 168 -20.04 1.94 8.77
N THR A 169 -18.74 1.91 8.90
CA THR A 169 -17.97 1.62 10.12
C THR A 169 -16.58 1.06 9.85
N CYS A 170 -16.03 1.07 8.64
CA CYS A 170 -14.62 0.77 8.51
C CYS A 170 -13.75 1.82 9.22
N ALA A 171 -14.17 3.07 9.27
CA ALA A 171 -13.49 4.11 10.04
C ALA A 171 -13.64 3.96 11.56
N ASN A 172 -14.76 3.36 12.06
CA ASN A 172 -15.07 3.29 13.49
C ASN A 172 -14.94 1.90 14.12
N VAL A 173 -14.62 0.85 13.38
CA VAL A 173 -14.29 -0.46 13.96
C VAL A 173 -12.81 -0.50 14.30
N ARG A 174 -12.46 0.07 15.44
CA ARG A 174 -11.20 -0.25 16.10
C ARG A 174 -11.22 -1.74 16.45
N PRO A 175 -10.19 -2.53 16.12
CA PRO A 175 -10.05 -3.83 16.75
C PRO A 175 -9.88 -3.57 18.24
N SER A 176 -10.79 -4.10 19.06
CA SER A 176 -10.69 -4.13 20.50
C SER A 176 -9.61 -5.15 20.91
N LEU A 177 -8.35 -4.82 20.65
CA LEU A 177 -7.16 -5.46 21.20
C LEU A 177 -6.29 -4.37 21.80
N ARG A 178 -6.87 -3.67 22.80
CA ARG A 178 -6.06 -2.95 23.79
C ARG A 178 -6.73 -3.07 25.14
N GLY A 179 -5.98 -3.69 26.06
CA GLY A 179 -6.21 -3.59 27.47
C GLY A 179 -6.30 -2.13 27.91
N ALA A 180 -7.09 -1.90 28.95
CA ALA A 180 -7.47 -0.64 29.53
C ALA A 180 -6.30 0.35 29.68
N GLY A 181 -6.55 1.59 29.30
CA GLY A 181 -5.79 2.76 29.72
C GLY A 181 -5.25 3.60 28.58
N ALA A 182 -6.07 4.48 28.04
CA ALA A 182 -5.74 5.87 27.73
C ALA A 182 -6.92 6.54 27.01
N GLN A 183 -7.52 7.51 27.66
CA GLN A 183 -8.41 8.52 27.10
C GLN A 183 -7.61 9.39 26.14
N GLY A 184 -8.10 9.57 24.92
CA GLY A 184 -7.53 10.46 23.94
C GLY A 184 -7.94 10.00 22.54
N SER A 185 -8.78 10.77 21.85
CA SER A 185 -9.08 10.56 20.44
C SER A 185 -7.77 10.74 19.66
N SER A 186 -7.10 9.65 19.32
CA SER A 186 -5.98 9.71 18.42
C SER A 186 -6.35 8.96 17.13
N PHE A 187 -6.55 9.67 16.04
CA PHE A 187 -6.25 9.19 14.72
C PHE A 187 -4.85 8.57 14.81
N GLN A 188 -4.72 7.24 14.75
CA GLN A 188 -3.41 6.64 14.57
C GLN A 188 -2.96 7.04 13.18
N ALA A 189 -2.08 8.02 13.12
CA ALA A 189 -1.42 8.42 11.90
C ALA A 189 -0.82 7.17 11.25
N ARG A 190 -1.20 6.91 10.00
CA ARG A 190 -0.59 5.85 9.20
C ARG A 190 0.84 6.27 8.91
N ASN A 191 1.76 5.35 9.03
CA ASN A 191 3.17 5.60 8.83
C ASN A 191 3.62 5.11 7.46
N VAL A 192 4.35 5.95 6.73
CA VAL A 192 5.06 5.58 5.52
C VAL A 192 6.55 5.48 5.79
N PHE A 193 7.17 4.35 5.42
CA PHE A 193 8.62 4.25 5.38
C PHE A 193 9.15 4.79 4.06
N VAL A 194 9.86 5.91 4.13
CA VAL A 194 10.50 6.53 2.97
C VAL A 194 11.96 6.11 2.89
N SER A 195 12.38 5.58 1.75
CA SER A 195 13.76 5.17 1.51
C SER A 195 14.18 5.42 0.07
N GLY A 196 15.50 5.40 -0.18
CA GLY A 196 15.97 5.51 -1.55
C GLY A 196 17.49 5.44 -1.71
N SER A 197 17.88 5.54 -2.98
CA SER A 197 19.27 5.41 -3.38
C SER A 197 20.11 6.61 -2.96
N ARG A 198 21.31 6.34 -2.48
CA ARG A 198 22.24 7.39 -2.01
C ARG A 198 22.86 8.23 -3.13
N SER A 199 22.72 7.78 -4.39
CA SER A 199 23.19 8.50 -5.57
C SER A 199 22.28 9.66 -5.96
N GLN A 200 21.01 9.58 -5.60
CA GLN A 200 20.02 10.59 -5.98
C GLN A 200 20.21 11.84 -5.12
N THR A 201 20.55 12.93 -5.77
CA THR A 201 20.79 14.25 -5.15
C THR A 201 19.63 15.22 -5.36
N LEU A 202 18.59 14.77 -6.06
CA LEU A 202 17.36 15.51 -6.28
C LEU A 202 16.17 14.51 -6.25
N ILE A 203 15.09 14.94 -5.67
CA ILE A 203 13.83 14.17 -5.74
C ILE A 203 12.99 14.65 -6.93
N PRO A 204 12.62 13.73 -7.85
CA PRO A 204 11.80 14.04 -9.00
C PRO A 204 10.43 14.59 -8.62
N LYS A 205 9.80 15.35 -9.52
CA LYS A 205 8.49 15.97 -9.29
C LYS A 205 7.43 14.95 -8.83
N ALA A 206 7.38 13.76 -9.44
CA ALA A 206 6.43 12.71 -9.07
C ALA A 206 6.60 12.21 -7.61
N VAL A 207 7.84 12.24 -7.08
CA VAL A 207 8.12 11.93 -5.68
C VAL A 207 7.70 13.10 -4.79
N GLN A 208 7.99 14.36 -5.18
CA GLN A 208 7.53 15.56 -4.47
C GLN A 208 6.01 15.59 -4.35
N ASP A 209 5.28 15.34 -5.45
CA ASP A 209 3.81 15.29 -5.47
C ASP A 209 3.27 14.23 -4.49
N SER A 210 3.96 13.09 -4.40
CA SER A 210 3.59 12.05 -3.43
C SER A 210 3.88 12.45 -1.99
N LEU A 211 4.97 13.19 -1.73
CA LEU A 211 5.27 13.74 -0.41
C LEU A 211 4.28 14.84 -0.01
N GLU A 212 3.85 15.70 -0.95
CA GLU A 212 2.79 16.67 -0.68
C GLU A 212 1.46 15.98 -0.35
N ALA A 213 1.11 14.90 -1.06
CA ALA A 213 -0.06 14.10 -0.73
C ALA A 213 0.04 13.45 0.66
N ILE A 214 1.23 13.00 1.07
CA ILE A 214 1.51 12.48 2.42
C ILE A 214 1.31 13.59 3.46
N LYS A 215 1.88 14.78 3.23
CA LYS A 215 1.74 15.95 4.11
C LYS A 215 0.29 16.37 4.26
N SER A 216 -0.45 16.49 3.15
CA SER A 216 -1.86 16.93 3.17
C SER A 216 -2.79 15.94 3.89
N GLN A 217 -2.41 14.66 3.93
CA GLN A 217 -3.17 13.61 4.62
C GLN A 217 -2.71 13.36 6.06
N GLY A 218 -1.74 14.11 6.57
CA GLY A 218 -1.22 13.94 7.92
C GLY A 218 -0.55 12.58 8.18
N ILE A 219 -0.01 11.91 7.14
CA ILE A 219 0.60 10.58 7.25
C ILE A 219 1.98 10.70 7.90
N GLY A 220 2.25 9.93 8.95
CA GLY A 220 3.55 9.91 9.60
C GLY A 220 4.66 9.41 8.66
N VAL A 221 5.76 10.14 8.60
CA VAL A 221 6.92 9.79 7.78
C VAL A 221 8.01 9.15 8.66
N LEU A 222 8.35 7.89 8.38
CA LEU A 222 9.48 7.20 8.97
C LEU A 222 10.66 7.29 8.02
N ILE A 223 11.75 7.91 8.43
CA ILE A 223 12.90 8.16 7.57
C ILE A 223 14.23 7.95 8.30
N GLY A 224 15.25 7.51 7.58
CA GLY A 224 16.60 7.36 8.11
C GLY A 224 17.34 8.69 8.18
N ASP A 225 18.35 8.75 9.03
CA ASP A 225 19.20 9.91 9.27
C ASP A 225 20.36 10.08 8.27
N SER A 226 20.22 9.58 7.02
CA SER A 226 21.29 9.71 6.03
C SER A 226 21.51 11.19 5.66
N ASN A 227 22.78 11.60 5.62
CA ASN A 227 23.16 12.97 5.26
C ASN A 227 23.33 13.17 3.75
N ARG A 228 22.90 12.22 2.92
CA ARG A 228 22.98 12.26 1.46
C ARG A 228 21.97 11.29 0.82
N GLY A 229 21.72 11.53 -0.45
CA GLY A 229 20.78 10.74 -1.25
C GLY A 229 19.34 11.07 -0.91
N VAL A 230 18.43 10.17 -1.28
CA VAL A 230 16.97 10.39 -1.15
C VAL A 230 16.56 10.78 0.28
N ASP A 231 17.11 10.12 1.30
CA ASP A 231 16.76 10.45 2.69
C ASP A 231 17.04 11.93 2.98
N ARG A 232 18.22 12.46 2.56
CA ARG A 232 18.57 13.87 2.77
C ARG A 232 17.63 14.81 2.04
N GLU A 233 17.36 14.54 0.77
CA GLU A 233 16.50 15.37 -0.08
C GLU A 233 15.06 15.41 0.45
N VAL A 234 14.55 14.25 0.92
CA VAL A 234 13.22 14.16 1.53
C VAL A 234 13.18 14.92 2.86
N ILE A 235 14.20 14.79 3.70
CA ILE A 235 14.33 15.57 4.95
C ILE A 235 14.26 17.07 4.65
N ASP A 236 15.01 17.55 3.66
CA ASP A 236 15.02 18.97 3.30
C ASP A 236 13.67 19.41 2.71
N PHE A 237 13.00 18.55 1.93
CA PHE A 237 11.64 18.80 1.43
C PHE A 237 10.60 18.90 2.56
N LEU A 238 10.69 18.05 3.58
CA LEU A 238 9.77 18.04 4.72
C LEU A 238 9.95 19.23 5.66
N ARG A 239 11.04 19.98 5.52
CA ARG A 239 11.32 21.20 6.28
C ARG A 239 10.61 22.45 5.74
N VAL A 240 10.26 22.46 4.45
CA VAL A 240 9.75 23.68 3.79
C VAL A 240 8.48 23.38 2.97
N PRO A 241 7.28 23.75 3.46
CA PRO A 241 6.99 24.14 4.85
C PRO A 241 7.21 22.98 5.82
N LEU A 242 7.49 23.29 7.08
CA LEU A 242 7.76 22.28 8.10
C LEU A 242 6.59 21.31 8.25
N TYR A 243 6.88 20.02 8.07
CA TYR A 243 5.95 18.94 8.33
C TYR A 243 6.32 18.28 9.66
N GLU A 244 5.41 18.32 10.64
CA GLU A 244 5.70 17.93 12.02
C GLU A 244 5.66 16.40 12.23
N ASN A 245 4.83 15.68 11.45
CA ASN A 245 4.61 14.25 11.66
C ASN A 245 5.73 13.39 11.05
N VAL A 246 6.96 13.60 11.52
CA VAL A 246 8.17 12.90 11.08
C VAL A 246 8.82 12.18 12.25
N THR A 247 9.20 10.91 12.03
CA THR A 247 10.08 10.17 12.93
C THR A 247 11.40 9.89 12.23
N LEU A 248 12.46 10.48 12.74
CA LEU A 248 13.83 10.33 12.26
C LEU A 248 14.53 9.19 13.00
N PHE A 249 14.88 8.13 12.29
CA PHE A 249 15.53 6.96 12.86
C PHE A 249 17.05 7.05 12.73
N THR A 250 17.74 6.74 13.81
CA THR A 250 19.21 6.70 13.88
C THR A 250 19.72 5.45 14.59
N ILE A 251 20.98 5.07 14.38
CA ILE A 251 21.67 4.00 15.13
C ILE A 251 22.63 4.55 16.19
N THR A 252 22.63 5.84 16.38
CA THR A 252 23.50 6.56 17.34
C THR A 252 22.64 7.42 18.25
N SER A 253 23.17 7.85 19.37
CA SER A 253 22.49 8.75 20.30
C SER A 253 22.13 10.10 19.66
N SER A 254 22.86 10.51 18.64
CA SER A 254 22.64 11.75 17.89
C SER A 254 22.51 11.45 16.40
N PRO A 255 21.45 11.92 15.71
CA PRO A 255 21.31 11.72 14.28
C PRO A 255 22.37 12.46 13.48
N ARG A 256 22.73 11.92 12.31
CA ARG A 256 23.72 12.52 11.38
C ARG A 256 23.22 13.77 10.69
N VAL A 257 21.90 13.98 10.66
CA VAL A 257 21.26 15.20 10.20
C VAL A 257 20.56 15.86 11.39
N LYS A 258 20.55 17.19 11.43
CA LYS A 258 19.82 17.92 12.48
C LYS A 258 18.34 17.61 12.36
N ALA A 259 17.71 17.15 13.44
CA ALA A 259 16.25 17.03 13.52
C ALA A 259 15.65 18.40 13.87
N GLU A 260 14.41 18.65 13.39
CA GLU A 260 13.62 19.77 13.83
C GLU A 260 13.07 19.48 15.25
N ALA A 261 12.69 20.53 15.98
CA ALA A 261 12.24 20.40 17.37
C ALA A 261 10.94 19.59 17.49
N GLU A 262 10.10 19.68 16.48
CA GLU A 262 8.81 19.02 16.37
C GLU A 262 8.92 17.55 15.96
N TRP A 263 10.08 17.15 15.43
CA TRP A 263 10.29 15.81 14.93
C TRP A 263 10.64 14.82 16.05
N ARG A 264 10.07 13.65 15.98
CA ARG A 264 10.45 12.56 16.87
C ARG A 264 11.77 11.95 16.41
N VAL A 265 12.77 11.95 17.28
CA VAL A 265 14.03 11.22 17.05
C VAL A 265 13.98 9.89 17.77
N ARG A 266 14.30 8.80 17.04
CA ARG A 266 14.32 7.46 17.58
C ARG A 266 15.67 6.78 17.32
N ALA A 267 16.43 6.58 18.39
CA ALA A 267 17.64 5.79 18.34
C ALA A 267 17.30 4.29 18.44
N ILE A 268 17.85 3.50 17.54
CA ILE A 268 17.71 2.05 17.52
C ILE A 268 18.97 1.43 18.08
N GLU A 269 18.82 0.76 19.20
CA GLU A 269 19.90 -0.02 19.79
C GLU A 269 20.18 -1.24 18.91
N ALA A 270 21.35 -1.31 18.36
CA ALA A 270 21.85 -2.44 17.60
C ALA A 270 23.13 -2.93 18.26
N ASP A 271 23.31 -4.25 18.32
CA ASP A 271 24.48 -4.89 18.89
C ASP A 271 25.76 -4.22 18.37
N SER A 272 26.61 -3.78 19.30
CA SER A 272 27.87 -3.10 19.00
C SER A 272 28.88 -3.99 18.27
N SER A 273 28.73 -5.32 18.35
CA SER A 273 29.54 -6.29 17.61
C SER A 273 29.25 -6.30 16.11
N LEU A 274 28.07 -5.82 15.70
CA LEU A 274 27.67 -5.75 14.31
C LEU A 274 28.43 -4.66 13.55
N LYS A 275 28.82 -4.96 12.29
CA LYS A 275 29.41 -3.96 11.41
C LYS A 275 28.42 -2.80 11.16
N PRO A 276 28.91 -1.57 10.93
CA PRO A 276 28.05 -0.40 10.73
C PRO A 276 26.91 -0.61 9.71
N LYS A 277 27.20 -1.33 8.60
CA LYS A 277 26.20 -1.64 7.57
C LYS A 277 25.09 -2.56 8.10
N GLN A 278 25.44 -3.52 8.95
CA GLN A 278 24.50 -4.45 9.56
C GLN A 278 23.59 -3.72 10.58
N ARG A 279 24.17 -2.83 11.39
CA ARG A 279 23.39 -1.96 12.30
C ARG A 279 22.38 -1.09 11.55
N GLN A 280 22.76 -0.54 10.38
CA GLN A 280 21.79 0.18 9.51
C GLN A 280 20.65 -0.74 9.05
N THR A 281 20.97 -2.00 8.69
CA THR A 281 19.93 -2.97 8.29
C THR A 281 18.95 -3.27 9.43
N VAL A 282 19.43 -3.34 10.69
CA VAL A 282 18.55 -3.50 11.87
C VAL A 282 17.60 -2.31 11.99
N LYS A 283 18.14 -1.09 11.88
CA LYS A 283 17.32 0.15 11.91
C LYS A 283 16.27 0.14 10.80
N ASP A 284 16.66 -0.17 9.57
CA ASP A 284 15.78 -0.17 8.41
C ASP A 284 14.65 -1.22 8.56
N ARG A 285 14.94 -2.35 9.22
CA ARG A 285 13.92 -3.37 9.54
C ARG A 285 12.91 -2.84 10.55
N VAL A 286 13.34 -2.19 11.62
CA VAL A 286 12.42 -1.57 12.59
C VAL A 286 11.51 -0.56 11.90
N MET A 287 12.05 0.23 10.98
CA MET A 287 11.23 1.17 10.18
C MET A 287 10.22 0.42 9.30
N ALA A 288 10.64 -0.66 8.64
CA ALA A 288 9.75 -1.50 7.85
C ALA A 288 8.66 -2.17 8.71
N ASP A 289 8.98 -2.60 9.94
CA ASP A 289 8.03 -3.23 10.86
C ASP A 289 6.96 -2.24 11.34
N GLU A 290 7.33 -0.97 11.56
CA GLU A 290 6.44 0.07 12.07
C GLU A 290 5.65 0.82 10.99
N ALA A 291 6.08 0.75 9.76
CA ALA A 291 5.36 1.36 8.65
C ALA A 291 4.14 0.53 8.23
N ASP A 292 3.11 1.18 7.76
CA ASP A 292 1.96 0.54 7.13
C ASP A 292 2.20 0.29 5.64
N TRP A 293 3.00 1.14 5.00
CA TRP A 293 3.40 1.05 3.61
C TRP A 293 4.75 1.72 3.36
N GLY A 294 5.33 1.50 2.18
CA GLY A 294 6.61 2.04 1.80
C GLY A 294 6.54 2.98 0.60
N MET A 295 7.46 3.96 0.59
CA MET A 295 7.78 4.76 -0.60
C MET A 295 9.27 4.69 -0.85
N ALA A 296 9.68 4.28 -2.05
CA ALA A 296 11.09 4.13 -2.37
C ALA A 296 11.42 4.74 -3.72
N LEU A 297 12.56 5.47 -3.79
CA LEU A 297 13.16 5.92 -5.05
C LEU A 297 14.43 5.11 -5.32
N PHE A 298 14.40 4.33 -6.39
CA PHE A 298 15.42 3.36 -6.75
C PHE A 298 16.19 3.78 -8.00
N ASP A 299 17.49 4.00 -7.81
CA ASP A 299 18.47 4.06 -8.88
C ASP A 299 19.15 2.69 -8.93
N PRO A 300 18.92 1.90 -9.98
CA PRO A 300 19.24 0.48 -9.95
C PRO A 300 20.73 0.18 -9.86
N ILE A 301 21.56 0.94 -10.57
CA ILE A 301 22.99 0.68 -10.66
C ILE A 301 23.82 1.96 -10.61
N GLN A 302 24.87 1.90 -9.81
CA GLN A 302 25.83 2.97 -9.64
C GLN A 302 27.25 2.44 -9.75
N LYS A 303 28.19 3.30 -10.11
CA LYS A 303 29.62 3.01 -9.89
C LYS A 303 29.99 3.28 -8.44
N ASN A 304 30.62 2.31 -7.79
CA ASN A 304 31.25 2.54 -6.51
C ASN A 304 32.59 3.30 -6.67
N ARG A 305 33.20 3.68 -5.56
CA ARG A 305 34.49 4.40 -5.55
C ARG A 305 35.66 3.66 -6.24
N TYR A 306 35.48 2.37 -6.54
CA TYR A 306 36.47 1.52 -7.21
C TYR A 306 36.17 1.32 -8.69
N GLY A 307 35.17 2.02 -9.23
CA GLY A 307 34.72 1.91 -10.62
C GLY A 307 33.94 0.66 -10.97
N SER A 308 33.54 -0.15 -9.97
CA SER A 308 32.70 -1.35 -10.20
C SER A 308 31.22 -1.02 -10.11
N LEU A 309 30.40 -1.71 -10.90
CA LEU A 309 28.94 -1.60 -10.82
C LEU A 309 28.42 -2.14 -9.47
N GLN A 310 27.59 -1.36 -8.82
CA GLN A 310 26.96 -1.72 -7.57
C GLN A 310 25.46 -1.43 -7.62
N VAL A 311 24.64 -2.44 -7.29
CA VAL A 311 23.19 -2.27 -7.12
C VAL A 311 22.92 -1.52 -5.82
N SER A 312 21.92 -0.64 -5.82
CA SER A 312 21.39 0.06 -4.64
C SER A 312 20.74 -0.93 -3.66
N SER A 313 21.57 -1.79 -3.06
CA SER A 313 21.12 -2.94 -2.28
C SER A 313 20.35 -2.57 -1.01
N GLY A 314 20.61 -1.38 -0.42
CA GLY A 314 19.87 -0.90 0.75
C GLY A 314 18.40 -0.63 0.41
N SER A 315 18.19 0.22 -0.60
CA SER A 315 16.81 0.56 -1.05
C SER A 315 16.04 -0.68 -1.53
N LEU A 316 16.70 -1.55 -2.33
CA LEU A 316 16.07 -2.79 -2.79
C LEU A 316 15.71 -3.73 -1.64
N ARG A 317 16.57 -3.82 -0.60
CA ARG A 317 16.29 -4.61 0.61
C ARG A 317 15.08 -4.07 1.35
N ASN A 318 14.98 -2.76 1.54
CA ASN A 318 13.85 -2.14 2.23
C ASN A 318 12.53 -2.46 1.52
N VAL A 319 12.51 -2.40 0.19
CA VAL A 319 11.34 -2.78 -0.62
C VAL A 319 11.00 -4.26 -0.42
N VAL A 320 11.99 -5.16 -0.50
CA VAL A 320 11.80 -6.61 -0.27
C VAL A 320 11.25 -6.87 1.14
N GLN A 321 11.79 -6.21 2.17
CA GLN A 321 11.32 -6.35 3.56
C GLN A 321 9.84 -5.96 3.70
N MET A 322 9.43 -4.84 3.11
CA MET A 322 8.04 -4.38 3.11
C MET A 322 7.12 -5.39 2.41
N LEU A 323 7.49 -5.83 1.20
CA LEU A 323 6.69 -6.76 0.40
C LEU A 323 6.56 -8.14 1.05
N LEU A 324 7.62 -8.65 1.68
CA LEU A 324 7.56 -9.91 2.44
C LEU A 324 6.65 -9.80 3.67
N GLN A 325 6.49 -8.62 4.23
CA GLN A 325 5.51 -8.33 5.29
C GLN A 325 4.10 -8.03 4.76
N SER A 326 3.86 -8.23 3.46
CA SER A 326 2.59 -7.91 2.78
C SER A 326 2.21 -6.43 2.86
N LYS A 327 3.19 -5.55 3.01
CA LYS A 327 3.02 -4.10 3.03
C LYS A 327 3.26 -3.55 1.62
N PRO A 328 2.34 -2.74 1.06
CA PRO A 328 2.49 -2.20 -0.28
C PRO A 328 3.62 -1.17 -0.34
N VAL A 329 4.22 -1.02 -1.51
CA VAL A 329 5.29 -0.03 -1.74
C VAL A 329 4.98 0.78 -2.99
N LYS A 330 4.92 2.10 -2.87
CA LYS A 330 4.98 3.01 -4.02
C LYS A 330 6.43 3.13 -4.45
N PHE A 331 6.76 2.51 -5.57
CA PHE A 331 8.11 2.32 -6.04
C PHE A 331 8.39 3.23 -7.23
N PHE A 332 9.25 4.21 -7.04
CA PHE A 332 9.81 5.05 -8.09
C PHE A 332 11.15 4.47 -8.53
N TYR A 333 11.37 4.40 -9.83
CA TYR A 333 12.58 3.79 -10.37
C TYR A 333 13.01 4.45 -11.67
N LEU A 334 14.32 4.51 -11.86
CA LEU A 334 14.90 5.01 -13.10
C LEU A 334 14.82 3.93 -14.18
N TYR A 335 14.24 4.28 -15.32
CA TYR A 335 14.08 3.41 -16.48
C TYR A 335 14.10 4.24 -17.75
N GLU A 336 14.99 3.92 -18.69
CA GLU A 336 15.19 4.67 -19.94
C GLU A 336 15.47 6.17 -19.71
N GLY A 337 16.25 6.50 -18.69
CA GLY A 337 16.59 7.88 -18.33
C GLY A 337 15.47 8.66 -17.63
N GLU A 338 14.29 8.05 -17.45
CA GLU A 338 13.14 8.69 -16.83
C GLU A 338 12.79 8.06 -15.48
N VAL A 339 12.11 8.82 -14.63
CA VAL A 339 11.54 8.30 -13.39
C VAL A 339 10.14 7.79 -13.66
N ARG A 340 9.98 6.47 -13.53
CA ARG A 340 8.68 5.79 -13.56
C ARG A 340 8.23 5.42 -12.16
N SER A 341 6.96 5.10 -12.00
CA SER A 341 6.42 4.63 -10.73
C SER A 341 5.53 3.40 -10.89
N SER A 342 5.54 2.53 -9.88
CA SER A 342 4.66 1.36 -9.80
C SER A 342 4.23 1.15 -8.35
N ASN A 343 3.02 0.65 -8.15
CA ASN A 343 2.53 0.22 -6.84
C ASN A 343 2.77 -1.28 -6.71
N LEU A 344 3.78 -1.67 -5.93
CA LEU A 344 4.14 -3.06 -5.69
C LEU A 344 3.36 -3.57 -4.47
N ARG A 345 2.82 -4.78 -4.57
CA ARG A 345 2.08 -5.46 -3.50
C ARG A 345 2.71 -6.80 -3.10
N SER A 346 3.59 -7.31 -3.94
CA SER A 346 4.25 -8.60 -3.75
C SER A 346 5.67 -8.59 -4.30
N CYS A 347 6.48 -9.54 -3.86
CA CYS A 347 7.79 -9.78 -4.45
C CYS A 347 7.71 -10.17 -5.93
N ALA A 348 6.61 -10.81 -6.38
CA ALA A 348 6.39 -11.12 -7.78
C ALA A 348 6.19 -9.86 -8.64
N ASP A 349 5.53 -8.83 -8.11
CA ASP A 349 5.40 -7.54 -8.82
C ASP A 349 6.78 -6.89 -9.01
N LEU A 350 7.62 -6.93 -7.97
CA LEU A 350 8.98 -6.41 -8.06
C LEU A 350 9.86 -7.23 -9.02
N GLU A 351 9.72 -8.56 -9.05
CA GLU A 351 10.43 -9.42 -10.00
C GLU A 351 10.03 -9.11 -11.44
N SER A 352 8.73 -8.97 -11.71
CA SER A 352 8.22 -8.59 -13.02
C SER A 352 8.74 -7.23 -13.48
N LEU A 353 8.84 -6.26 -12.56
CA LEU A 353 9.42 -4.96 -12.85
C LEU A 353 10.92 -5.08 -13.18
N ILE A 354 11.67 -5.86 -12.40
CA ILE A 354 13.10 -6.09 -12.64
C ILE A 354 13.32 -6.81 -13.98
N GLU A 355 12.44 -7.75 -14.37
CA GLU A 355 12.52 -8.39 -15.70
C GLU A 355 12.39 -7.37 -16.84
N GLY A 356 11.67 -6.28 -16.64
CA GLY A 356 11.58 -5.18 -17.60
C GLY A 356 12.94 -4.57 -17.96
N TYR A 357 13.90 -4.54 -17.03
CA TYR A 357 15.26 -4.03 -17.30
C TYR A 357 16.04 -4.85 -18.35
N ARG A 358 15.60 -6.07 -18.66
CA ARG A 358 16.23 -6.90 -19.71
C ARG A 358 16.17 -6.27 -21.09
N SER A 359 15.08 -5.57 -21.39
CA SER A 359 14.82 -4.91 -22.67
C SER A 359 14.90 -3.38 -22.60
N GLU A 360 15.45 -2.85 -21.50
CA GLU A 360 15.57 -1.41 -21.31
C GLU A 360 16.49 -0.78 -22.36
N ARG A 361 16.04 0.31 -22.95
CA ARG A 361 16.86 1.14 -23.84
C ARG A 361 17.66 2.14 -23.02
N LEU A 362 18.91 1.82 -22.79
CA LEU A 362 19.82 2.72 -22.06
C LEU A 362 20.15 3.94 -22.89
N THR A 363 20.18 5.11 -22.26
CA THR A 363 20.80 6.31 -22.83
C THR A 363 22.29 6.04 -23.08
N GLU A 364 22.90 6.79 -24.01
CA GLU A 364 24.32 6.61 -24.30
C GLU A 364 25.20 6.79 -23.05
N GLN A 365 24.86 7.76 -22.21
CA GLN A 365 25.55 8.00 -20.95
C GLN A 365 25.42 6.82 -19.97
N GLU A 366 24.24 6.21 -19.85
CA GLU A 366 24.03 5.03 -19.00
C GLU A 366 24.78 3.82 -19.55
N ARG A 367 24.73 3.61 -20.87
CA ARG A 367 25.44 2.56 -21.58
C ARG A 367 26.95 2.67 -21.35
N GLU A 368 27.53 3.85 -21.59
CA GLU A 368 28.95 4.11 -21.33
C GLU A 368 29.30 3.91 -19.86
N SER A 369 28.42 4.35 -18.96
CA SER A 369 28.58 4.13 -17.53
C SER A 369 28.65 2.65 -17.16
N VAL A 370 27.84 1.80 -17.77
CA VAL A 370 27.85 0.35 -17.53
C VAL A 370 29.11 -0.29 -18.14
N LEU A 371 29.40 -0.02 -19.41
CA LEU A 371 30.51 -0.66 -20.15
C LEU A 371 31.90 -0.25 -19.66
N SER A 372 32.05 0.99 -19.18
CA SER A 372 33.31 1.46 -18.58
C SER A 372 33.53 0.98 -17.14
N ALA A 373 32.62 0.19 -16.59
CA ALA A 373 32.79 -0.33 -15.24
C ALA A 373 33.76 -1.51 -15.19
N ARG A 374 34.57 -1.55 -14.14
CA ARG A 374 35.56 -2.58 -13.94
C ARG A 374 34.95 -3.98 -13.95
N GLY A 375 35.49 -4.86 -14.79
CA GLY A 375 35.07 -6.26 -14.92
C GLY A 375 33.83 -6.48 -15.79
N VAL A 376 33.46 -5.48 -16.59
CA VAL A 376 32.45 -5.60 -17.67
C VAL A 376 33.20 -5.65 -19.00
N PRO A 377 32.97 -6.68 -19.86
CA PRO A 377 33.52 -6.72 -21.21
C PRO A 377 33.02 -5.53 -22.05
N SER A 378 33.88 -4.97 -22.89
CA SER A 378 33.52 -3.79 -23.72
C SER A 378 32.48 -4.09 -24.81
N ASP A 379 32.35 -5.36 -25.19
CA ASP A 379 31.39 -5.90 -26.15
C ASP A 379 30.11 -6.44 -25.51
N ALA A 380 29.99 -6.32 -24.18
CA ALA A 380 28.81 -6.81 -23.48
C ALA A 380 27.54 -5.99 -23.82
N ASP A 381 26.39 -6.65 -23.79
CA ASP A 381 25.10 -5.97 -23.78
C ASP A 381 24.89 -5.27 -22.42
N ALA A 382 24.96 -3.94 -22.42
CA ALA A 382 24.87 -3.14 -21.21
C ALA A 382 23.53 -3.32 -20.46
N SER A 383 22.41 -3.47 -21.19
CA SER A 383 21.09 -3.70 -20.59
C SER A 383 21.04 -5.06 -19.92
N LEU A 384 21.56 -6.08 -20.58
CA LEU A 384 21.64 -7.43 -20.01
C LEU A 384 22.55 -7.47 -18.77
N VAL A 385 23.69 -6.79 -18.79
CA VAL A 385 24.61 -6.68 -17.62
C VAL A 385 23.87 -6.02 -16.45
N ARG A 386 23.18 -4.88 -16.70
CA ARG A 386 22.39 -4.16 -15.71
C ARG A 386 21.32 -5.06 -15.12
N PHE A 387 20.50 -5.68 -15.96
CA PHE A 387 19.47 -6.62 -15.55
C PHE A 387 19.99 -7.77 -14.69
N GLN A 388 21.04 -8.47 -15.14
CA GLN A 388 21.61 -9.61 -14.42
C GLN A 388 22.11 -9.22 -13.03
N ARG A 389 22.73 -8.04 -12.89
CA ARG A 389 23.22 -7.53 -11.60
C ARG A 389 22.05 -7.25 -10.65
N ILE A 390 20.99 -6.60 -11.13
CA ILE A 390 19.81 -6.28 -10.32
C ILE A 390 19.11 -7.58 -9.90
N MET A 391 18.84 -8.49 -10.84
CA MET A 391 18.14 -9.75 -10.59
C MET A 391 18.90 -10.66 -9.62
N THR A 392 20.22 -10.79 -9.80
CA THR A 392 21.06 -11.56 -8.90
C THR A 392 21.00 -11.01 -7.48
N LYS A 393 21.07 -9.67 -7.35
CA LYS A 393 20.97 -9.02 -6.04
C LYS A 393 19.61 -9.18 -5.41
N TYR A 394 18.54 -9.00 -6.18
CA TYR A 394 17.17 -9.21 -5.75
C TYR A 394 16.95 -10.64 -5.19
N ARG A 395 17.31 -11.66 -5.96
CA ARG A 395 17.18 -13.06 -5.53
C ARG A 395 17.98 -13.39 -4.27
N SER A 396 19.16 -12.79 -4.14
CA SER A 396 19.98 -12.91 -2.92
C SER A 396 19.30 -12.28 -1.71
N LEU A 397 18.67 -11.11 -1.89
CA LEU A 397 17.97 -10.40 -0.81
C LEU A 397 16.71 -11.14 -0.36
N ILE A 398 15.90 -11.64 -1.29
CA ILE A 398 14.71 -12.44 -0.93
C ILE A 398 15.12 -13.62 -0.06
N ARG A 399 16.07 -14.45 -0.53
CA ARG A 399 16.52 -15.63 0.24
C ARG A 399 17.03 -15.26 1.62
N CYS A 400 17.73 -14.12 1.75
CA CYS A 400 18.22 -13.63 3.03
C CYS A 400 17.07 -13.23 3.96
N GLU A 401 16.13 -12.42 3.48
CA GLU A 401 15.03 -11.89 4.28
C GLU A 401 13.99 -12.97 4.63
N GLU A 402 13.69 -13.92 3.72
CA GLU A 402 12.83 -15.08 4.00
C GLU A 402 13.39 -15.95 5.12
N ARG A 403 14.71 -16.18 5.12
CA ARG A 403 15.38 -16.92 6.20
C ARG A 403 15.22 -16.23 7.54
N ILE A 404 15.38 -14.91 7.58
CA ILE A 404 15.24 -14.11 8.80
C ILE A 404 13.78 -14.12 9.30
N LEU A 405 12.81 -14.12 8.39
CA LEU A 405 11.38 -14.20 8.74
C LEU A 405 10.91 -15.63 9.07
N GLY A 406 11.80 -16.62 9.09
CA GLY A 406 11.46 -18.02 9.36
C GLY A 406 10.60 -18.67 8.27
N ARG A 407 10.56 -18.10 7.06
CA ARG A 407 9.81 -18.63 5.91
C ARG A 407 10.64 -19.58 5.03
N GLY A 408 11.96 -19.66 5.27
CA GLY A 408 12.86 -20.61 4.62
C GLY A 408 13.09 -21.82 5.53
N ASP A 409 12.57 -22.98 5.14
CA ASP A 409 12.59 -24.27 5.87
C ASP A 409 12.09 -24.19 7.34
N ARG A 410 11.03 -24.95 7.63
CA ARG A 410 10.41 -25.08 8.95
C ARG A 410 11.38 -25.69 9.97
N GLY A 411 12.30 -24.86 10.45
CA GLY A 411 13.19 -25.19 11.55
C GLY A 411 13.41 -23.92 12.36
N ALA A 412 13.04 -23.95 13.64
CA ALA A 412 13.08 -22.83 14.57
C ALA A 412 14.42 -22.07 14.49
N ALA A 413 14.41 -20.91 13.83
CA ALA A 413 15.51 -19.98 13.90
C ALA A 413 15.26 -19.02 15.07
N SER A 414 15.99 -19.18 16.15
CA SER A 414 16.08 -18.23 17.24
C SER A 414 16.63 -16.87 16.76
N VAL A 415 16.49 -15.83 17.57
CA VAL A 415 17.05 -14.49 17.32
C VAL A 415 18.56 -14.57 17.00
N GLU A 416 19.28 -15.54 17.58
CA GLU A 416 20.70 -15.82 17.31
C GLU A 416 20.96 -16.24 15.87
N SER A 417 20.06 -17.01 15.23
CA SER A 417 20.21 -17.41 13.83
C SER A 417 19.98 -16.24 12.88
N ALA A 418 19.16 -15.25 13.25
CA ALA A 418 18.98 -14.02 12.48
C ALA A 418 20.25 -13.14 12.53
N GLN A 419 20.92 -13.08 13.68
CA GLN A 419 22.21 -12.40 13.83
C GLN A 419 23.33 -13.09 13.03
N MET A 420 23.36 -14.42 13.00
CA MET A 420 24.33 -15.20 12.24
C MET A 420 24.15 -15.06 10.73
N ALA A 421 22.91 -15.01 10.23
CA ALA A 421 22.61 -14.75 8.82
C ALA A 421 23.03 -13.34 8.36
N LEU A 422 23.02 -12.35 9.27
CA LEU A 422 23.51 -11.00 9.02
C LEU A 422 25.05 -10.93 8.93
N GLN A 423 25.77 -11.92 9.48
CA GLN A 423 27.24 -11.98 9.40
C GLN A 423 27.75 -12.49 8.03
N ILE A 424 26.91 -13.20 7.28
CA ILE A 424 27.26 -13.86 6.00
C ILE A 424 26.87 -13.00 4.78
N ALA A 425 25.97 -12.03 4.95
CA ALA A 425 25.51 -11.11 3.88
C ALA A 425 26.22 -9.73 3.94
#